data_8d7b4904ea4a92c899eec80ec28194ed
#
_entry.id   8d7b4904ea4a92c899eec80ec28194ed
#
_cell.length_a   1.000
_cell.length_b   1.000
_cell.length_c   1.000
_cell.angle_alpha   90.00
_cell.angle_beta   90.00
_cell.angle_gamma   90.00
#
_symmetry.space_group_name_H-M   'P 1'
#
loop_
_entity.id
_entity.type
_entity.pdbx_description
1 polymer ?
#
loop_
_entity_poly.entity_id
_entity_poly.type
_entity_poly.pdbx_seq_one_letter_code
_entity_poly.pdbx_strand_id
1 'polypeptide(L)'
;FYSSAPLIRIRDNAGRGRFAEYQSIVNTDGEITGFNKIAEGNFYNQNSVIVDVIPVGNGASGIPMLKEWNYNRFKKLEDQLDTEYGYIFANYNNVLEYGYGYAANPKALRVALSDNINSAGTEPATKTHSPIIGFAYDGNPIYGPFGHENPLDSTSSIVRMTSSYSLNGSRSDGPSLTQYPLGTFVNDYTYTHKSGTLDQNNGRFCITPDFPKGTYAYFLTIDSNQVPQYPYILGENFYSLPVDSNYNSNINQDDIPKNSRRFYQAGMQRNGEGVIAQIADVKQGNVEQVTVVDSSTNFSINSQVYFDN
;
A
#
# COMPACT_ATOMS: atom_id res chain seq x y z
N PHE A 1 -17.27 25.25 -35.62
CA PHE A 1 -17.26 26.46 -34.77
C PHE A 1 -18.57 26.54 -34.00
N TYR A 2 -18.50 26.84 -32.71
CA TYR A 2 -19.66 27.01 -31.85
C TYR A 2 -19.94 28.51 -31.67
N SER A 3 -21.18 28.92 -31.88
CA SER A 3 -21.61 30.32 -31.64
C SER A 3 -21.86 30.60 -30.14
N SER A 4 -21.96 29.55 -29.35
CA SER A 4 -22.08 29.59 -27.89
C SER A 4 -21.49 28.32 -27.33
N ALA A 5 -21.12 28.32 -26.02
CA ALA A 5 -20.56 27.15 -25.34
C ALA A 5 -21.54 25.96 -25.41
N PRO A 6 -21.18 24.83 -26.05
CA PRO A 6 -22.06 23.68 -26.14
C PRO A 6 -22.26 23.02 -24.76
N LEU A 7 -23.40 22.39 -24.57
CA LEU A 7 -23.68 21.59 -23.37
C LEU A 7 -22.85 20.30 -23.41
N ILE A 8 -22.23 19.99 -22.31
CA ILE A 8 -21.52 18.73 -22.13
C ILE A 8 -22.40 17.79 -21.30
N ARG A 9 -22.75 16.65 -21.86
CA ARG A 9 -23.46 15.59 -21.15
C ARG A 9 -22.53 14.41 -20.91
N ILE A 10 -22.37 14.05 -19.65
CA ILE A 10 -21.69 12.83 -19.26
C ILE A 10 -22.76 11.76 -18.99
N ARG A 11 -22.70 10.64 -19.67
CA ARG A 11 -23.60 9.51 -19.47
C ARG A 11 -22.84 8.20 -19.34
N ASP A 12 -23.43 7.26 -18.65
CA ASP A 12 -22.91 5.92 -18.49
C ASP A 12 -23.86 4.94 -19.17
N ASN A 13 -23.40 4.21 -20.18
CA ASN A 13 -24.19 3.21 -20.87
C ASN A 13 -24.61 2.03 -19.96
N ALA A 14 -23.88 1.80 -18.87
CA ALA A 14 -24.26 0.84 -17.83
C ALA A 14 -25.37 1.37 -16.90
N GLY A 15 -25.75 2.64 -17.04
CA GLY A 15 -26.86 3.28 -16.31
C GLY A 15 -26.61 3.53 -14.83
N ARG A 16 -25.37 3.42 -14.37
CA ARG A 16 -25.00 3.59 -12.95
C ARG A 16 -24.47 4.99 -12.64
N GLY A 17 -23.68 5.59 -13.58
CA GLY A 17 -23.07 6.91 -13.41
C GLY A 17 -24.10 8.03 -13.40
N ARG A 18 -23.94 8.99 -12.46
CA ARG A 18 -24.91 10.08 -12.23
C ARG A 18 -24.20 11.36 -11.77
N PHE A 19 -24.81 12.51 -12.07
CA PHE A 19 -24.50 13.83 -11.51
C PHE A 19 -23.15 14.44 -11.93
N ALA A 20 -22.47 13.92 -12.97
CA ALA A 20 -21.35 14.63 -13.53
C ALA A 20 -21.84 15.80 -14.39
N GLU A 21 -21.28 16.99 -14.15
CA GLU A 21 -21.63 18.21 -14.84
C GLU A 21 -20.35 18.97 -15.21
N TYR A 22 -20.25 19.32 -16.49
CA TYR A 22 -19.13 20.06 -17.05
C TYR A 22 -19.63 21.15 -17.98
N GLN A 23 -18.91 22.26 -18.01
CA GLN A 23 -19.15 23.36 -18.92
C GLN A 23 -17.97 23.47 -19.87
N SER A 24 -18.25 23.59 -21.19
CA SER A 24 -17.20 23.82 -22.17
C SER A 24 -16.69 25.26 -22.12
N ILE A 25 -15.40 25.43 -22.37
CA ILE A 25 -14.73 26.72 -22.58
C ILE A 25 -14.51 26.86 -24.07
N VAL A 26 -15.01 27.95 -24.63
CA VAL A 26 -14.94 28.21 -26.08
C VAL A 26 -14.13 29.48 -26.30
N ASN A 27 -13.20 29.46 -27.25
CA ASN A 27 -12.45 30.65 -27.68
C ASN A 27 -13.28 31.56 -28.62
N THR A 28 -12.71 32.69 -29.01
CA THR A 28 -13.34 33.65 -29.92
C THR A 28 -13.62 33.09 -31.31
N ASP A 29 -12.91 32.03 -31.69
CA ASP A 29 -13.05 31.36 -32.97
C ASP A 29 -14.10 30.24 -32.95
N GLY A 30 -14.76 30.04 -31.80
CA GLY A 30 -15.79 29.02 -31.60
C GLY A 30 -15.24 27.61 -31.42
N GLU A 31 -14.00 27.46 -30.98
CA GLU A 31 -13.38 26.17 -30.71
C GLU A 31 -13.43 25.88 -29.22
N ILE A 32 -13.69 24.62 -28.86
CA ILE A 32 -13.60 24.16 -27.44
C ILE A 32 -12.12 24.04 -27.06
N THR A 33 -11.70 24.85 -26.11
CA THR A 33 -10.31 24.86 -25.60
C THR A 33 -10.14 24.16 -24.25
N GLY A 34 -11.25 23.81 -23.60
CA GLY A 34 -11.23 23.12 -22.33
C GLY A 34 -12.60 22.90 -21.73
N PHE A 35 -12.61 22.38 -20.52
CA PHE A 35 -13.82 22.12 -19.75
C PHE A 35 -13.65 22.56 -18.30
N ASN A 36 -14.63 23.27 -17.78
CA ASN A 36 -14.76 23.55 -16.35
C ASN A 36 -15.58 22.46 -15.70
N LYS A 37 -15.03 21.81 -14.69
CA LYS A 37 -15.75 20.85 -13.86
C LYS A 37 -16.67 21.60 -12.89
N ILE A 38 -17.97 21.35 -12.96
CA ILE A 38 -18.97 21.86 -12.01
C ILE A 38 -19.26 20.80 -10.97
N ALA A 39 -19.47 19.55 -11.40
CA ALA A 39 -19.65 18.40 -10.54
C ALA A 39 -19.02 17.15 -11.18
N GLU A 40 -18.35 16.33 -10.38
CA GLU A 40 -17.67 15.12 -10.89
C GLU A 40 -18.59 13.92 -11.03
N GLY A 41 -19.73 13.92 -10.33
CA GLY A 41 -20.66 12.81 -10.32
C GLY A 41 -20.14 11.57 -9.58
N ASN A 42 -20.90 10.48 -9.67
CA ASN A 42 -20.60 9.23 -8.96
C ASN A 42 -20.99 8.01 -9.80
N PHE A 43 -20.37 6.87 -9.52
CA PHE A 43 -20.71 5.54 -10.06
C PHE A 43 -20.46 5.34 -11.56
N TYR A 44 -19.66 6.19 -12.19
CA TYR A 44 -19.25 5.99 -13.59
C TYR A 44 -18.21 4.87 -13.69
N ASN A 45 -18.28 4.12 -14.79
CA ASN A 45 -17.28 3.12 -15.14
C ASN A 45 -16.54 3.57 -16.40
N GLN A 46 -15.21 3.50 -16.38
CA GLN A 46 -14.34 3.94 -17.47
C GLN A 46 -14.68 3.28 -18.81
N ASN A 47 -15.14 2.03 -18.79
CA ASN A 47 -15.45 1.28 -20.00
C ASN A 47 -16.85 1.59 -20.57
N SER A 48 -17.71 2.31 -19.83
CA SER A 48 -19.10 2.60 -20.22
C SER A 48 -19.44 4.08 -20.23
N VAL A 49 -18.57 4.96 -19.69
CA VAL A 49 -18.82 6.38 -19.65
C VAL A 49 -18.56 7.05 -21.02
N ILE A 50 -19.45 7.93 -21.40
CA ILE A 50 -19.41 8.65 -22.67
C ILE A 50 -19.62 10.14 -22.43
N VAL A 51 -18.89 10.96 -23.21
CA VAL A 51 -19.08 12.41 -23.25
C VAL A 51 -19.77 12.79 -24.55
N ASP A 52 -20.96 13.38 -24.44
CA ASP A 52 -21.67 13.94 -25.56
C ASP A 52 -21.53 15.47 -25.55
N VAL A 53 -21.18 16.06 -26.69
CA VAL A 53 -21.16 17.51 -26.91
C VAL A 53 -22.44 17.90 -27.65
N ILE A 54 -23.26 18.80 -27.10
CA ILE A 54 -24.58 19.14 -27.60
C ILE A 54 -24.70 20.68 -27.75
N PRO A 55 -25.00 21.25 -28.91
CA PRO A 55 -25.21 20.59 -30.20
C PRO A 55 -23.91 19.97 -30.73
N VAL A 56 -24.05 18.95 -31.56
CA VAL A 56 -22.93 18.29 -32.19
C VAL A 56 -22.28 19.22 -33.20
N GLY A 57 -21.06 19.67 -32.91
CA GLY A 57 -20.21 20.39 -33.86
C GLY A 57 -19.36 19.43 -34.68
N ASN A 58 -18.56 19.96 -35.60
CA ASN A 58 -17.63 19.16 -36.38
C ASN A 58 -16.32 18.94 -35.58
N GLY A 59 -16.02 17.68 -35.26
CA GLY A 59 -14.73 17.26 -34.73
C GLY A 59 -14.49 17.38 -33.22
N ALA A 60 -15.47 17.85 -32.44
CA ALA A 60 -15.32 17.84 -30.99
C ALA A 60 -15.62 16.46 -30.41
N SER A 61 -14.68 15.93 -29.65
CA SER A 61 -14.85 14.69 -28.89
C SER A 61 -14.26 14.83 -27.48
N GLY A 62 -14.85 14.18 -26.52
CA GLY A 62 -14.33 14.12 -25.14
C GLY A 62 -13.97 12.69 -24.77
N ILE A 63 -12.79 12.52 -24.19
CA ILE A 63 -12.38 11.26 -23.59
C ILE A 63 -12.49 11.44 -22.06
N PRO A 64 -13.43 10.77 -21.39
CA PRO A 64 -13.54 10.86 -19.95
C PRO A 64 -12.36 10.13 -19.29
N MET A 65 -11.70 10.79 -18.35
CA MET A 65 -10.72 10.17 -17.47
C MET A 65 -11.31 10.11 -16.07
N LEU A 66 -11.53 8.91 -15.58
CA LEU A 66 -12.00 8.69 -14.22
C LEU A 66 -10.81 8.55 -13.28
N LYS A 67 -10.86 9.26 -12.18
CA LYS A 67 -9.94 9.03 -11.06
C LYS A 67 -10.57 8.00 -10.13
N GLU A 68 -9.85 6.91 -9.90
CA GLU A 68 -10.29 5.90 -8.94
C GLU A 68 -10.06 6.39 -7.53
N TRP A 69 -11.05 6.14 -6.66
CA TRP A 69 -11.00 6.38 -5.23
C TRP A 69 -11.12 5.05 -4.52
N ASN A 70 -9.99 4.59 -3.96
CA ASN A 70 -9.92 3.30 -3.29
C ASN A 70 -10.24 3.46 -1.80
N TYR A 71 -11.22 2.71 -1.32
CA TYR A 71 -11.54 2.71 0.10
C TYR A 71 -10.36 2.23 0.93
N ASN A 72 -10.02 2.98 1.96
CA ASN A 72 -9.18 2.51 3.03
C ASN A 72 -9.88 1.34 3.74
N ARG A 73 -9.33 0.13 3.56
CA ARG A 73 -9.96 -1.10 4.04
C ARG A 73 -10.18 -1.11 5.56
N PHE A 74 -9.23 -0.57 6.31
CA PHE A 74 -9.35 -0.45 7.76
C PHE A 74 -10.57 0.41 8.13
N LYS A 75 -10.72 1.58 7.53
CA LYS A 75 -11.86 2.47 7.75
C LYS A 75 -13.19 1.85 7.32
N LYS A 76 -13.18 1.06 6.25
CA LYS A 76 -14.38 0.32 5.80
C LYS A 76 -14.82 -0.76 6.79
N LEU A 77 -13.89 -1.32 7.54
CA LEU A 77 -14.14 -2.38 8.52
C LEU A 77 -14.33 -1.84 9.94
N GLU A 78 -14.11 -0.56 10.19
CA GLU A 78 -14.00 0.03 11.54
C GLU A 78 -15.16 -0.35 12.47
N ASP A 79 -16.41 -0.35 11.97
CA ASP A 79 -17.60 -0.72 12.73
C ASP A 79 -17.74 -2.24 12.98
N GLN A 80 -16.91 -3.05 12.34
CA GLN A 80 -16.91 -4.51 12.46
C GLN A 80 -15.72 -5.04 13.27
N LEU A 81 -14.79 -4.14 13.65
CA LEU A 81 -13.59 -4.49 14.38
C LEU A 81 -13.89 -4.64 15.86
N ASP A 82 -13.33 -5.67 16.46
CA ASP A 82 -13.29 -5.80 17.91
C ASP A 82 -12.17 -4.94 18.55
N THR A 83 -11.99 -5.05 19.87
CA THR A 83 -10.99 -4.30 20.61
C THR A 83 -9.54 -4.65 20.25
N GLU A 84 -9.34 -5.77 19.56
CA GLU A 84 -8.05 -6.25 19.06
C GLU A 84 -7.85 -5.94 17.57
N TYR A 85 -8.71 -5.11 16.98
CA TYR A 85 -8.76 -4.82 15.55
C TYR A 85 -8.95 -6.06 14.68
N GLY A 86 -9.59 -7.08 15.24
CA GLY A 86 -9.95 -8.31 14.55
C GLY A 86 -11.37 -8.26 13.98
N TYR A 87 -11.62 -9.07 12.99
CA TYR A 87 -12.93 -9.22 12.38
C TYR A 87 -13.14 -10.64 11.84
N ILE A 88 -14.40 -11.01 11.69
CA ILE A 88 -14.77 -12.27 11.09
C ILE A 88 -14.98 -12.04 9.58
N PHE A 89 -14.34 -12.87 8.78
CA PHE A 89 -14.55 -12.88 7.33
C PHE A 89 -15.06 -14.24 6.86
N ALA A 90 -15.93 -14.21 5.83
CA ALA A 90 -16.40 -15.43 5.17
C ALA A 90 -15.45 -15.79 4.02
N ASN A 91 -15.08 -17.04 3.93
CA ASN A 91 -14.36 -17.57 2.78
C ASN A 91 -15.37 -17.96 1.69
N TYR A 92 -15.41 -17.21 0.59
CA TYR A 92 -16.41 -17.40 -0.48
C TYR A 92 -16.10 -18.56 -1.44
N ASN A 93 -15.00 -19.28 -1.27
CA ASN A 93 -14.56 -20.28 -2.25
C ASN A 93 -15.08 -21.71 -2.04
N ASN A 94 -16.04 -21.94 -1.27
CA ASN A 94 -16.85 -23.13 -1.03
C ASN A 94 -17.15 -23.29 0.44
N VAL A 95 -18.46 -23.29 0.75
CA VAL A 95 -19.03 -23.66 2.06
C VAL A 95 -18.56 -22.79 3.24
N LEU A 96 -19.44 -22.00 3.79
CA LEU A 96 -19.55 -21.47 5.18
C LEU A 96 -18.29 -21.61 6.08
N GLU A 97 -17.12 -21.36 5.57
CA GLU A 97 -15.91 -21.25 6.38
C GLU A 97 -15.75 -19.79 6.81
N TYR A 98 -15.89 -19.56 8.09
CA TYR A 98 -15.58 -18.28 8.69
C TYR A 98 -14.15 -18.30 9.19
N GLY A 99 -13.39 -17.28 8.84
CA GLY A 99 -12.07 -17.03 9.39
C GLY A 99 -12.09 -15.82 10.31
N TYR A 100 -11.16 -15.75 11.23
CA TYR A 100 -10.89 -14.57 12.02
C TYR A 100 -9.54 -13.98 11.61
N GLY A 101 -9.49 -12.69 11.39
CA GLY A 101 -8.28 -12.00 10.96
C GLY A 101 -8.16 -10.62 11.59
N TYR A 102 -6.95 -10.10 11.58
CA TYR A 102 -6.65 -8.76 12.10
C TYR A 102 -6.51 -7.76 10.95
N ALA A 103 -7.17 -6.61 11.09
CA ALA A 103 -7.07 -5.51 10.13
C ALA A 103 -5.90 -4.56 10.44
N ALA A 104 -5.41 -4.58 11.69
CA ALA A 104 -4.33 -3.73 12.16
C ALA A 104 -3.66 -4.36 13.42
N ASN A 105 -3.22 -3.53 14.36
CA ASN A 105 -2.50 -3.85 15.59
C ASN A 105 -3.14 -4.99 16.43
N PRO A 106 -2.70 -6.25 16.34
CA PRO A 106 -3.26 -7.37 17.08
C PRO A 106 -2.66 -7.44 18.50
N LYS A 107 -3.16 -6.64 19.43
CA LYS A 107 -2.56 -6.47 20.76
C LYS A 107 -2.42 -7.78 21.53
N ALA A 108 -3.46 -8.61 21.56
CA ALA A 108 -3.43 -9.89 22.28
C ALA A 108 -2.40 -10.87 21.67
N LEU A 109 -2.30 -10.93 20.35
CA LEU A 109 -1.27 -11.72 19.67
C LEU A 109 0.13 -11.20 20.01
N ARG A 110 0.34 -9.89 20.02
CA ARG A 110 1.61 -9.27 20.38
C ARG A 110 2.01 -9.58 21.82
N VAL A 111 1.05 -9.55 22.76
CA VAL A 111 1.28 -9.99 24.15
C VAL A 111 1.69 -11.47 24.21
N ALA A 112 0.98 -12.34 23.50
CA ALA A 112 1.27 -13.77 23.46
C ALA A 112 2.65 -14.08 22.86
N LEU A 113 3.12 -13.25 21.93
CA LEU A 113 4.44 -13.35 21.33
C LEU A 113 5.54 -12.61 22.13
N SER A 114 5.21 -12.08 23.30
CA SER A 114 6.13 -11.32 24.15
C SER A 114 6.72 -10.07 23.48
N ASP A 115 5.93 -9.40 22.63
CA ASP A 115 6.30 -8.12 22.06
C ASP A 115 6.27 -7.00 23.14
N ASN A 116 6.68 -5.81 22.79
CA ASN A 116 6.80 -4.63 23.66
C ASN A 116 5.42 -4.07 24.09
N ILE A 117 4.56 -4.91 24.61
CA ILE A 117 3.23 -4.58 25.13
C ILE A 117 2.84 -5.59 26.21
N ASN A 118 2.20 -5.14 27.27
CA ASN A 118 1.62 -6.01 28.29
C ASN A 118 0.10 -6.16 28.12
N SER A 119 -0.53 -7.01 28.95
CA SER A 119 -1.98 -7.25 28.92
C SER A 119 -2.83 -6.02 29.21
N ALA A 120 -2.26 -4.98 29.83
CA ALA A 120 -2.93 -3.69 30.04
C ALA A 120 -2.79 -2.73 28.85
N GLY A 121 -2.13 -3.15 27.75
CA GLY A 121 -1.90 -2.32 26.57
C GLY A 121 -0.77 -1.31 26.71
N THR A 122 0.04 -1.40 27.78
CA THR A 122 1.16 -0.48 28.03
C THR A 122 2.48 -1.06 27.54
N GLU A 123 3.36 -0.18 27.09
CA GLU A 123 4.68 -0.53 26.61
C GLU A 123 5.74 -0.45 27.71
N PRO A 124 6.71 -1.38 27.75
CA PRO A 124 7.85 -1.28 28.66
C PRO A 124 8.72 -0.06 28.34
N ALA A 125 9.47 0.43 29.33
CA ALA A 125 10.41 1.53 29.12
C ALA A 125 11.53 1.12 28.14
N THR A 126 12.12 -0.05 28.34
CA THR A 126 13.13 -0.63 27.43
C THR A 126 12.43 -1.46 26.38
N LYS A 127 12.77 -1.21 25.11
CA LYS A 127 12.23 -1.93 23.96
C LYS A 127 13.22 -2.98 23.46
N THR A 128 12.67 -4.05 22.94
CA THR A 128 13.39 -5.06 22.15
C THR A 128 12.87 -5.05 20.73
N HIS A 129 13.62 -5.61 19.79
CA HIS A 129 13.09 -5.81 18.44
C HIS A 129 11.80 -6.63 18.51
N SER A 130 10.75 -6.16 17.85
CA SER A 130 9.47 -6.90 17.84
C SER A 130 9.63 -8.28 17.20
N PRO A 131 8.85 -9.28 17.64
CA PRO A 131 8.81 -10.59 17.01
C PRO A 131 8.07 -10.57 15.67
N ILE A 132 8.25 -11.61 14.86
CA ILE A 132 7.43 -11.88 13.69
C ILE A 132 6.00 -12.17 14.14
N ILE A 133 5.03 -11.45 13.56
CA ILE A 133 3.59 -11.67 13.80
C ILE A 133 2.90 -12.37 12.64
N GLY A 134 3.53 -12.44 11.48
CA GLY A 134 3.02 -13.09 10.29
C GLY A 134 3.96 -12.96 9.10
N PHE A 135 3.47 -13.37 7.94
CA PHE A 135 4.16 -13.26 6.67
C PHE A 135 3.22 -12.74 5.61
N ALA A 136 3.72 -11.85 4.76
CA ALA A 136 2.97 -11.37 3.61
C ALA A 136 2.96 -12.41 2.48
N TYR A 137 2.06 -12.26 1.52
CA TYR A 137 1.94 -13.19 0.39
C TYR A 137 3.18 -13.24 -0.51
N ASP A 138 4.03 -12.23 -0.46
CA ASP A 138 5.32 -12.20 -1.14
C ASP A 138 6.44 -12.91 -0.35
N GLY A 139 6.10 -13.52 0.80
CA GLY A 139 7.00 -14.29 1.65
C GLY A 139 7.83 -13.45 2.63
N ASN A 140 7.72 -12.12 2.60
CA ASN A 140 8.45 -11.27 3.53
C ASN A 140 7.81 -11.29 4.92
N PRO A 141 8.61 -11.27 6.00
CA PRO A 141 8.09 -11.28 7.37
C PRO A 141 7.42 -9.94 7.71
N ILE A 142 6.39 -10.04 8.56
CA ILE A 142 5.70 -8.91 9.17
C ILE A 142 6.05 -8.90 10.65
N TYR A 143 6.67 -7.85 11.12
CA TYR A 143 7.04 -7.66 12.52
C TYR A 143 6.03 -6.76 13.26
N GLY A 144 6.05 -6.82 14.57
CA GLY A 144 5.45 -5.79 15.39
C GLY A 144 6.12 -4.42 15.18
N PRO A 145 5.74 -3.38 15.96
CA PRO A 145 6.07 -2.00 15.60
C PRO A 145 7.47 -1.53 16.00
N PHE A 146 8.36 -2.38 16.52
CA PHE A 146 9.68 -1.96 16.97
C PHE A 146 10.80 -2.68 16.22
N GLY A 147 11.77 -1.92 15.76
CA GLY A 147 12.96 -2.42 15.05
C GLY A 147 14.18 -1.56 15.34
N HIS A 148 15.32 -1.95 14.80
CA HIS A 148 16.57 -1.20 14.93
C HIS A 148 16.44 0.20 14.33
N GLU A 149 16.95 1.22 14.98
CA GLU A 149 16.98 2.60 14.46
C GLU A 149 17.78 2.66 13.16
N ASN A 150 19.01 2.13 13.19
CA ASN A 150 19.77 1.90 11.97
C ASN A 150 19.43 0.50 11.42
N PRO A 151 18.85 0.41 10.23
CA PRO A 151 18.37 -0.87 9.70
C PRO A 151 19.47 -1.92 9.47
N LEU A 152 20.73 -1.52 9.30
CA LEU A 152 21.85 -2.41 9.04
C LEU A 152 22.78 -2.60 10.25
N ASP A 153 22.37 -2.12 11.42
CA ASP A 153 23.16 -2.22 12.64
C ASP A 153 22.32 -2.87 13.77
N SER A 154 22.58 -4.15 14.03
CA SER A 154 21.92 -4.92 15.09
C SER A 154 22.25 -4.42 16.51
N THR A 155 23.20 -3.51 16.68
CA THR A 155 23.56 -2.91 17.97
C THR A 155 22.91 -1.55 18.21
N SER A 156 22.27 -0.98 17.17
CA SER A 156 21.59 0.31 17.29
C SER A 156 20.36 0.22 18.19
N SER A 157 19.93 1.36 18.69
CA SER A 157 18.73 1.48 19.54
C SER A 157 17.50 0.87 18.87
N ILE A 158 16.60 0.34 19.69
CA ILE A 158 15.29 -0.10 19.21
C ILE A 158 14.32 1.08 19.28
N VAL A 159 13.69 1.38 18.13
CA VAL A 159 12.74 2.48 18.00
C VAL A 159 11.43 1.99 17.40
N ARG A 160 10.38 2.78 17.61
CA ARG A 160 9.09 2.56 16.93
C ARG A 160 9.22 2.87 15.45
N MET A 161 8.78 1.94 14.63
CA MET A 161 8.70 2.13 13.18
C MET A 161 7.57 3.10 12.85
N THR A 162 7.84 4.03 11.96
CA THR A 162 6.92 5.09 11.57
C THR A 162 6.64 5.03 10.08
N SER A 163 5.38 5.23 9.73
CA SER A 163 4.94 5.34 8.34
C SER A 163 5.50 6.59 7.67
N SER A 164 5.81 6.50 6.39
CA SER A 164 6.11 7.65 5.53
C SER A 164 4.89 8.21 4.81
N TYR A 165 3.71 7.76 5.20
CA TYR A 165 2.44 8.32 4.74
C TYR A 165 1.89 9.33 5.73
N SER A 166 1.29 10.39 5.22
CA SER A 166 0.56 11.40 6.00
C SER A 166 -0.84 11.61 5.45
N LEU A 167 -1.81 11.83 6.34
CA LEU A 167 -3.16 12.22 5.94
C LEU A 167 -3.12 13.64 5.37
N ASN A 168 -3.72 13.84 4.20
CA ASN A 168 -3.83 15.16 3.58
C ASN A 168 -4.72 16.08 4.40
N GLY A 169 -4.39 17.37 4.42
CA GLY A 169 -5.20 18.36 5.15
C GLY A 169 -6.56 18.66 4.49
N SER A 170 -6.72 18.28 3.23
CA SER A 170 -7.96 18.50 2.45
C SER A 170 -8.03 17.53 1.30
N ARG A 171 -9.23 17.39 0.73
CA ARG A 171 -9.50 16.71 -0.53
C ARG A 171 -10.12 17.75 -1.47
N SER A 172 -9.34 18.22 -2.45
CA SER A 172 -9.81 19.20 -3.45
C SER A 172 -10.66 18.57 -4.55
N ASP A 173 -10.37 17.29 -4.85
CA ASP A 173 -11.03 16.52 -5.90
C ASP A 173 -11.58 15.23 -5.31
N GLY A 174 -12.75 14.78 -5.77
CA GLY A 174 -13.32 13.50 -5.40
C GLY A 174 -14.52 13.58 -4.46
N PRO A 175 -14.84 12.48 -3.77
CA PRO A 175 -16.05 12.37 -2.95
C PRO A 175 -16.10 13.39 -1.82
N SER A 176 -17.32 13.89 -1.55
CA SER A 176 -17.58 14.94 -0.56
C SER A 176 -17.06 14.58 0.84
N LEU A 177 -16.38 15.52 1.50
CA LEU A 177 -15.90 15.36 2.87
C LEU A 177 -17.03 15.19 3.90
N THR A 178 -18.21 15.74 3.61
CA THR A 178 -19.39 15.59 4.48
C THR A 178 -19.89 14.14 4.49
N GLN A 179 -19.80 13.47 3.35
CA GLN A 179 -20.23 12.06 3.21
C GLN A 179 -19.09 11.09 3.53
N TYR A 180 -17.87 11.45 3.18
CA TYR A 180 -16.68 10.63 3.34
C TYR A 180 -15.56 11.47 3.96
N PRO A 181 -15.42 11.48 5.29
CA PRO A 181 -14.36 12.21 5.98
C PRO A 181 -12.96 11.84 5.47
N LEU A 182 -11.98 12.70 5.68
CA LEU A 182 -10.58 12.39 5.36
C LEU A 182 -10.13 11.09 6.05
N GLY A 183 -9.34 10.31 5.32
CA GLY A 183 -8.91 8.97 5.75
C GLY A 183 -9.84 7.85 5.29
N THR A 184 -11.00 8.17 4.71
CA THR A 184 -11.92 7.17 4.14
C THR A 184 -11.31 6.46 2.93
N PHE A 185 -10.51 7.16 2.16
CA PHE A 185 -9.87 6.62 0.95
C PHE A 185 -8.36 6.55 1.11
N VAL A 186 -7.75 5.59 0.45
CA VAL A 186 -6.29 5.48 0.31
C VAL A 186 -5.72 6.77 -0.30
N ASN A 187 -6.41 7.35 -1.25
CA ASN A 187 -6.06 8.60 -1.92
C ASN A 187 -6.06 9.84 -1.01
N ASP A 188 -6.56 9.73 0.22
CA ASP A 188 -6.46 10.79 1.23
C ASP A 188 -5.08 10.86 1.87
N TYR A 189 -4.21 9.89 1.60
CA TYR A 189 -2.87 9.83 2.15
C TYR A 189 -1.83 10.12 1.08
N THR A 190 -0.76 10.78 1.47
CA THR A 190 0.38 11.07 0.61
C THR A 190 1.63 10.42 1.18
N TYR A 191 2.32 9.65 0.34
CA TYR A 191 3.64 9.14 0.65
C TYR A 191 4.69 10.24 0.45
N THR A 192 5.56 10.41 1.45
CA THR A 192 6.73 11.29 1.35
C THR A 192 7.97 10.50 1.69
N HIS A 193 8.84 10.30 0.71
CA HIS A 193 10.05 9.51 0.86
C HIS A 193 10.86 9.94 2.08
N LYS A 194 11.23 8.98 2.93
CA LYS A 194 12.02 9.21 4.17
C LYS A 194 11.41 10.16 5.21
N SER A 195 10.11 10.45 5.15
CA SER A 195 9.46 11.20 6.24
C SER A 195 9.24 10.34 7.49
N GLY A 196 9.19 9.03 7.34
CA GLY A 196 9.20 8.02 8.39
C GLY A 196 10.38 7.06 8.25
N THR A 197 10.35 5.97 8.99
CA THR A 197 11.39 4.92 8.97
C THR A 197 11.13 3.83 7.93
N LEU A 198 9.93 3.80 7.34
CA LEU A 198 9.47 2.78 6.40
C LEU A 198 9.25 3.39 5.01
N ASP A 199 9.37 2.54 3.99
CA ASP A 199 9.13 2.91 2.60
C ASP A 199 7.63 2.93 2.22
N GLN A 200 7.34 3.07 0.93
CA GLN A 200 5.98 3.10 0.40
C GLN A 200 5.19 1.80 0.60
N ASN A 201 5.87 0.66 0.78
CA ASN A 201 5.24 -0.63 1.03
C ASN A 201 5.02 -0.89 2.52
N ASN A 202 5.36 0.06 3.39
CA ASN A 202 5.36 -0.04 4.84
C ASN A 202 6.38 -1.05 5.39
N GLY A 203 7.51 -1.15 4.72
CA GLY A 203 8.62 -2.02 5.06
C GLY A 203 9.96 -1.33 4.91
N ARG A 204 11.00 -2.11 5.09
CA ARG A 204 12.39 -1.71 4.80
C ARG A 204 13.30 -2.93 4.74
N PHE A 205 14.40 -2.82 4.03
CA PHE A 205 15.47 -3.80 4.13
C PHE A 205 16.24 -3.57 5.46
N CYS A 206 16.32 -4.60 6.30
CA CYS A 206 16.96 -4.47 7.61
C CYS A 206 17.46 -5.82 8.16
N ILE A 207 18.38 -5.72 9.11
CA ILE A 207 18.78 -6.82 9.96
C ILE A 207 17.74 -6.99 11.06
N THR A 208 17.38 -8.23 11.35
CA THR A 208 16.46 -8.59 12.43
C THR A 208 17.03 -9.77 13.23
N PRO A 209 16.54 -10.07 14.44
CA PRO A 209 16.97 -11.25 15.18
C PRO A 209 16.83 -12.57 14.41
N ASP A 210 15.80 -12.69 13.58
CA ASP A 210 15.51 -13.89 12.78
C ASP A 210 16.31 -13.93 11.47
N PHE A 211 16.72 -12.76 10.97
CA PHE A 211 17.47 -12.59 9.71
C PHE A 211 18.71 -11.73 9.95
N PRO A 212 19.77 -12.27 10.57
CA PRO A 212 20.96 -11.50 10.94
C PRO A 212 21.80 -11.05 9.73
N LYS A 213 21.56 -11.59 8.56
CA LYS A 213 22.17 -11.16 7.29
C LYS A 213 21.33 -10.13 6.54
N GLY A 214 20.19 -9.74 7.07
CA GLY A 214 19.24 -8.82 6.46
C GLY A 214 18.13 -9.51 5.67
N THR A 215 17.00 -8.85 5.66
CA THR A 215 15.81 -9.23 4.88
C THR A 215 14.98 -7.97 4.65
N TYR A 216 14.14 -7.98 3.62
CA TYR A 216 13.06 -7.01 3.59
C TYR A 216 11.99 -7.42 4.59
N ALA A 217 11.51 -6.49 5.38
CA ALA A 217 10.56 -6.74 6.46
C ALA A 217 9.52 -5.63 6.51
N TYR A 218 8.25 -6.03 6.66
CA TYR A 218 7.15 -5.13 6.96
C TYR A 218 7.02 -4.94 8.46
N PHE A 219 6.49 -3.79 8.87
CA PHE A 219 6.28 -3.48 10.28
C PHE A 219 4.89 -2.94 10.53
N LEU A 220 4.30 -3.29 11.67
CA LEU A 220 3.10 -2.60 12.14
C LEU A 220 3.40 -1.12 12.37
N THR A 221 2.50 -0.25 11.93
CA THR A 221 2.57 1.18 12.22
C THR A 221 1.48 1.58 13.20
N ILE A 222 1.92 2.05 14.38
CA ILE A 222 1.06 2.49 15.48
C ILE A 222 1.64 3.76 16.13
N ASP A 223 0.79 4.53 16.79
CA ASP A 223 1.24 5.65 17.62
C ASP A 223 1.60 5.20 19.06
N SER A 224 1.94 6.17 19.91
CA SER A 224 2.27 5.92 21.33
C SER A 224 1.08 5.41 22.16
N ASN A 225 -0.13 5.58 21.68
CA ASN A 225 -1.37 5.12 22.32
C ASN A 225 -1.85 3.78 21.76
N GLN A 226 -1.03 3.07 21.00
CA GLN A 226 -1.35 1.82 20.33
C GLN A 226 -2.40 1.95 19.23
N VAL A 227 -2.69 3.16 18.76
CA VAL A 227 -3.65 3.41 17.69
C VAL A 227 -2.96 3.14 16.34
N PRO A 228 -3.56 2.31 15.47
CA PRO A 228 -3.02 2.00 14.16
C PRO A 228 -2.87 3.25 13.28
N GLN A 229 -1.72 3.36 12.61
CA GLN A 229 -1.39 4.43 11.68
C GLN A 229 -1.33 3.88 10.26
N TYR A 230 -1.92 4.61 9.30
CA TYR A 230 -1.90 4.20 7.90
C TYR A 230 -0.44 4.02 7.38
N PRO A 231 -0.12 2.96 6.65
CA PRO A 231 -0.99 1.93 6.08
C PRO A 231 -1.18 0.67 6.97
N TYR A 232 -0.97 0.76 8.26
CA TYR A 232 -1.26 -0.20 9.32
C TYR A 232 -0.32 -1.41 9.36
N ILE A 233 -0.25 -2.19 8.28
CA ILE A 233 0.55 -3.42 8.16
C ILE A 233 1.36 -3.39 6.85
N LEU A 234 0.66 -3.26 5.72
CA LEU A 234 1.20 -3.31 4.37
C LEU A 234 0.79 -2.06 3.60
N GLY A 235 1.66 -1.56 2.73
CA GLY A 235 1.29 -0.56 1.74
C GLY A 235 0.32 -1.11 0.68
N GLU A 236 0.08 -0.31 -0.36
CA GLU A 236 -0.82 -0.70 -1.46
C GLU A 236 -0.26 -1.85 -2.31
N ASN A 237 1.05 -2.00 -2.32
CA ASN A 237 1.74 -3.03 -3.07
C ASN A 237 2.65 -3.86 -2.16
N PHE A 238 2.89 -5.09 -2.54
CA PHE A 238 3.96 -5.89 -1.95
C PHE A 238 5.32 -5.42 -2.48
N TYR A 239 6.34 -5.55 -1.67
CA TYR A 239 7.72 -5.31 -2.08
C TYR A 239 8.16 -6.27 -3.19
N SER A 240 7.84 -7.54 -3.02
CA SER A 240 8.13 -8.59 -3.99
C SER A 240 6.84 -9.12 -4.64
N LEU A 241 6.97 -9.78 -5.78
CA LEU A 241 5.82 -10.43 -6.40
C LEU A 241 5.33 -11.60 -5.52
N PRO A 242 4.03 -11.64 -5.18
CA PRO A 242 3.47 -12.78 -4.49
C PRO A 242 3.65 -14.08 -5.30
N VAL A 243 3.96 -15.16 -4.62
CA VAL A 243 4.04 -16.48 -5.23
C VAL A 243 2.68 -17.16 -5.15
N ASP A 244 2.20 -17.74 -6.25
CA ASP A 244 0.88 -18.38 -6.32
C ASP A 244 0.62 -19.38 -5.19
N SER A 245 1.66 -20.13 -4.75
CA SER A 245 1.58 -21.05 -3.62
C SER A 245 1.24 -20.39 -2.28
N ASN A 246 1.40 -19.08 -2.14
CA ASN A 246 1.11 -18.38 -0.91
C ASN A 246 -0.37 -17.97 -0.78
N TYR A 247 -1.12 -17.94 -1.87
CA TYR A 247 -2.52 -17.49 -1.87
C TYR A 247 -3.48 -18.37 -2.70
N ASN A 248 -2.98 -19.34 -3.44
CA ASN A 248 -3.80 -20.24 -4.25
C ASN A 248 -4.00 -21.57 -3.51
N SER A 249 -5.24 -21.86 -3.11
CA SER A 249 -5.59 -23.08 -2.39
C SER A 249 -5.55 -24.38 -3.21
N ASN A 250 -5.33 -24.26 -4.53
CA ASN A 250 -5.29 -25.43 -5.44
C ASN A 250 -3.90 -26.08 -5.56
N ILE A 251 -2.94 -25.68 -4.73
CA ILE A 251 -1.62 -26.29 -4.73
C ILE A 251 -1.67 -27.57 -3.91
N ASN A 252 -1.40 -28.69 -4.58
CA ASN A 252 -1.21 -29.98 -3.93
C ASN A 252 -0.04 -29.87 -2.93
N GLN A 253 -0.26 -30.29 -1.69
CA GLN A 253 0.81 -30.33 -0.69
C GLN A 253 1.99 -31.20 -1.12
N ASP A 254 1.76 -32.12 -2.05
CA ASP A 254 2.80 -33.00 -2.63
C ASP A 254 3.75 -32.23 -3.56
N ASP A 255 3.36 -31.04 -4.06
CA ASP A 255 4.20 -30.18 -4.89
C ASP A 255 5.18 -29.32 -4.07
N ILE A 256 5.05 -29.35 -2.75
CA ILE A 256 5.96 -28.64 -1.85
C ILE A 256 7.16 -29.55 -1.56
N PRO A 257 8.38 -29.19 -2.00
CA PRO A 257 9.55 -30.00 -1.73
C PRO A 257 9.69 -30.27 -0.23
N LYS A 258 9.87 -31.54 0.17
CA LYS A 258 9.91 -31.97 1.59
C LYS A 258 10.96 -31.26 2.45
N ASN A 259 11.94 -30.63 1.83
CA ASN A 259 13.01 -29.86 2.48
C ASN A 259 12.91 -28.36 2.23
N SER A 260 11.81 -27.86 1.66
CA SER A 260 11.63 -26.42 1.48
C SER A 260 11.32 -25.79 2.83
N ARG A 261 12.06 -24.76 3.20
CA ARG A 261 11.60 -23.83 4.21
C ARG A 261 10.37 -23.14 3.65
N ARG A 262 9.28 -23.09 4.40
CA ARG A 262 7.98 -22.53 3.97
C ARG A 262 8.01 -21.00 3.71
N PHE A 263 9.18 -20.38 3.72
CA PHE A 263 9.35 -18.95 3.56
C PHE A 263 10.05 -18.68 2.26
N TYR A 264 9.27 -18.29 1.28
CA TYR A 264 9.74 -17.76 0.01
C TYR A 264 9.66 -16.24 0.08
N GLN A 265 10.78 -15.58 -0.02
CA GLN A 265 10.83 -14.20 -0.47
C GLN A 265 10.77 -14.24 -2.01
N ALA A 266 9.59 -13.96 -2.56
CA ALA A 266 9.48 -13.77 -4.00
C ALA A 266 10.27 -12.52 -4.39
N GLY A 267 11.02 -12.60 -5.48
CA GLY A 267 11.89 -11.52 -5.93
C GLY A 267 13.35 -11.62 -5.47
N MET A 268 13.67 -12.37 -4.42
CA MET A 268 15.06 -12.81 -4.24
C MET A 268 15.40 -13.86 -5.29
N GLN A 269 16.30 -13.52 -6.18
CA GLN A 269 16.82 -14.52 -7.11
C GLN A 269 17.44 -15.65 -6.28
N ARG A 270 17.00 -16.87 -6.55
CA ARG A 270 17.39 -18.10 -5.81
C ARG A 270 18.88 -18.44 -5.88
N ASN A 271 19.69 -17.64 -6.57
CA ASN A 271 21.07 -17.90 -6.88
C ASN A 271 22.06 -17.06 -6.06
N GLY A 272 21.59 -16.44 -4.99
CA GLY A 272 22.48 -15.69 -4.10
C GLY A 272 21.83 -15.45 -2.75
N GLU A 273 22.57 -15.52 -1.68
CA GLU A 273 22.10 -15.19 -0.33
C GLU A 273 22.67 -13.85 0.10
N GLY A 274 21.76 -12.89 0.36
CA GLY A 274 22.00 -11.76 1.23
C GLY A 274 23.17 -10.82 0.88
N VAL A 275 23.26 -10.31 -0.37
CA VAL A 275 24.10 -9.14 -0.58
C VAL A 275 23.41 -7.93 0.04
N ILE A 276 24.11 -7.29 0.96
CA ILE A 276 23.74 -5.98 1.46
C ILE A 276 24.59 -4.94 0.72
N ALA A 277 23.93 -4.10 -0.05
CA ALA A 277 24.57 -3.00 -0.75
C ALA A 277 23.99 -1.68 -0.23
N GLN A 278 24.84 -0.70 -0.07
CA GLN A 278 24.47 0.65 0.31
C GLN A 278 24.79 1.60 -0.83
N ILE A 279 23.87 2.51 -1.13
CA ILE A 279 24.16 3.60 -2.05
C ILE A 279 25.19 4.51 -1.38
N ALA A 280 26.39 4.58 -1.95
CA ALA A 280 27.49 5.33 -1.40
C ALA A 280 27.47 6.79 -1.87
N ASP A 281 26.95 7.05 -3.06
CA ASP A 281 26.89 8.41 -3.62
C ASP A 281 25.70 8.59 -4.55
N VAL A 282 25.03 9.75 -4.41
CA VAL A 282 23.92 10.17 -5.28
C VAL A 282 24.20 11.58 -5.77
N LYS A 283 24.28 11.77 -7.07
CA LYS A 283 24.50 13.06 -7.68
C LYS A 283 23.40 13.41 -8.66
N GLN A 284 22.78 14.58 -8.48
CA GLN A 284 21.68 15.07 -9.31
C GLN A 284 20.51 14.05 -9.46
N GLY A 285 20.25 13.27 -8.41
CA GLY A 285 19.20 12.24 -8.43
C GLY A 285 19.62 10.90 -9.04
N ASN A 286 20.84 10.78 -9.54
CA ASN A 286 21.38 9.52 -10.05
C ASN A 286 22.28 8.85 -9.01
N VAL A 287 22.17 7.54 -8.89
CA VAL A 287 23.09 6.74 -8.07
C VAL A 287 24.42 6.67 -8.80
N GLU A 288 25.49 7.24 -8.22
CA GLU A 288 26.83 7.21 -8.80
C GLU A 288 27.67 6.06 -8.26
N GLN A 289 27.44 5.65 -7.02
CA GLN A 289 28.23 4.59 -6.42
C GLN A 289 27.38 3.74 -5.46
N VAL A 290 27.59 2.43 -5.56
CA VAL A 290 27.04 1.44 -4.66
C VAL A 290 28.19 0.69 -3.99
N THR A 291 28.15 0.60 -2.67
CA THR A 291 29.11 -0.18 -1.91
C THR A 291 28.46 -1.45 -1.40
N VAL A 292 29.08 -2.58 -1.66
CA VAL A 292 28.66 -3.86 -1.07
C VAL A 292 29.13 -3.87 0.38
N VAL A 293 28.18 -3.92 1.31
CA VAL A 293 28.45 -3.94 2.76
C VAL A 293 28.66 -5.37 3.25
N ASP A 294 27.95 -6.31 2.64
CA ASP A 294 28.13 -7.73 2.89
C ASP A 294 28.07 -8.49 1.56
N SER A 295 29.07 -9.31 1.29
CA SER A 295 29.15 -10.13 0.08
C SER A 295 28.69 -11.53 0.38
N SER A 296 27.67 -11.99 -0.31
CA SER A 296 27.23 -13.37 -0.23
C SER A 296 27.75 -14.21 -1.39
N THR A 297 27.61 -15.50 -1.25
CA THR A 297 28.01 -16.50 -2.26
C THR A 297 26.82 -16.90 -3.14
N ASN A 298 27.09 -17.48 -4.30
CA ASN A 298 26.10 -18.10 -5.21
C ASN A 298 25.32 -17.15 -6.13
N PHE A 299 25.86 -15.99 -6.47
CA PHE A 299 25.34 -15.18 -7.57
C PHE A 299 25.84 -15.73 -8.92
N SER A 300 24.95 -15.79 -9.88
CA SER A 300 25.33 -16.04 -11.28
C SER A 300 25.81 -14.74 -11.92
N ILE A 301 26.67 -14.86 -12.92
CA ILE A 301 27.05 -13.73 -13.79
C ILE A 301 25.76 -13.18 -14.39
N ASN A 302 25.53 -11.86 -14.28
CA ASN A 302 24.32 -11.13 -14.70
C ASN A 302 23.14 -11.16 -13.71
N SER A 303 23.30 -11.52 -12.44
CA SER A 303 22.31 -11.23 -11.43
C SER A 303 22.05 -9.73 -11.37
N GLN A 304 20.77 -9.33 -11.43
CA GLN A 304 20.37 -7.92 -11.42
C GLN A 304 20.25 -7.44 -9.98
N VAL A 305 20.74 -6.25 -9.72
CA VAL A 305 20.56 -5.54 -8.44
C VAL A 305 19.49 -4.47 -8.65
N TYR A 306 18.46 -4.50 -7.82
CA TYR A 306 17.40 -3.50 -7.81
C TYR A 306 17.57 -2.60 -6.60
N PHE A 307 17.40 -1.32 -6.79
CA PHE A 307 17.38 -0.33 -5.72
C PHE A 307 15.95 0.19 -5.57
N ASP A 308 15.48 0.27 -4.35
CA ASP A 308 14.23 0.95 -4.06
C ASP A 308 14.38 2.45 -4.29
N ASN A 309 13.45 3.03 -5.04
CA ASN A 309 13.40 4.46 -5.32
C ASN A 309 12.91 5.26 -4.12
#